data_70b9696948cd0073315a482693ee8fb3
#
_entry.id   70b9696948cd0073315a482693ee8fb3
#
_cell.length_a   1.000
_cell.length_b   1.000
_cell.length_c   1.000
_cell.angle_alpha   90.00
_cell.angle_beta   90.00
_cell.angle_gamma   90.00
#
_symmetry.space_group_name_H-M   'P 1'
#
loop_
_entity.id
_entity.type
_entity.pdbx_description
1 polymer ?
#
loop_
_entity_poly.entity_id
_entity_poly.type
_entity_poly.pdbx_seq_one_letter_code
_entity_poly.pdbx_strand_id
1 'polypeptide(L)'
;MTERKTYLLLKRTLVLFLLILPMICASLAPAPVNAQSAQLPVYVVQSGDTLYGIAGQFFTTIDEILAVNNRSIGDTLRPGDRLFIPGFEGLQGVLTTDYVPLGASLRSLSRRTQSEPASLVRLNKFTSQSELFVGRKIALTTSETTQNLQTMPSLLPGQSWMERSILSGQNPWALARLNRLTSPNTALPQDAYYAHSAQNNPNSLAIPGLTSMVIDNLPLVQGGTFVLKVTSEQPVTLMADLAGVQPVFFARDDGSQIAFGGINALQEPGAYPLTIEVTNAEGATYRFDQWTIIGSGNFETDQTLKVDPETVDGDNIANEDALFKQIVTTLTPVQQWSGVFQYPTKGGDCVNSRFGSRRTYTGTDKIYYHTGLDIGWCYGIDVFAPAAGTVVAALPNQIVRGNTIVIDHGLGVFSIYMHLQDFLVAEGEQVQPGQLIAHIGNTGRSTGPHLHFEININGTPVNPVIWLNREFP
;
A
#
# COMPACT_ATOMS: atom_id res chain seq x y z
N MET A 1 -54.57 32.32 78.06
CA MET A 1 -54.87 30.94 77.45
C MET A 1 -54.28 30.77 76.04
N THR A 2 -53.70 31.76 75.43
CA THR A 2 -53.17 31.80 74.09
C THR A 2 -51.71 31.42 73.94
N GLU A 3 -50.89 31.63 74.89
CA GLU A 3 -49.43 31.36 74.80
C GLU A 3 -49.02 29.86 74.90
N ARG A 4 -49.82 29.04 75.57
CA ARG A 4 -49.49 27.60 75.75
C ARG A 4 -49.79 26.78 74.45
N LYS A 5 -50.65 27.23 73.56
CA LYS A 5 -50.99 26.54 72.33
C LYS A 5 -49.93 26.77 71.20
N THR A 6 -49.31 27.92 71.23
CA THR A 6 -48.22 28.25 70.28
C THR A 6 -46.94 27.47 70.51
N TYR A 7 -46.59 27.22 71.81
CA TYR A 7 -45.41 26.45 72.18
C TYR A 7 -45.52 24.96 71.86
N LEU A 8 -46.72 24.38 71.88
CA LEU A 8 -46.93 23.00 71.58
C LEU A 8 -46.89 22.74 70.01
N LEU A 9 -47.35 23.70 69.22
CA LEU A 9 -47.26 23.65 67.79
C LEU A 9 -45.80 23.79 67.25
N LEU A 10 -44.97 24.66 67.88
CA LEU A 10 -43.56 24.81 67.55
C LEU A 10 -42.74 23.57 67.87
N LYS A 11 -43.02 22.89 69.03
CA LYS A 11 -42.36 21.65 69.36
C LYS A 11 -42.69 20.46 68.44
N ARG A 12 -43.94 20.40 67.95
CA ARG A 12 -44.39 19.35 66.98
C ARG A 12 -43.78 19.55 65.63
N THR A 13 -43.65 20.80 65.15
CA THR A 13 -42.96 21.11 63.88
C THR A 13 -41.47 20.88 63.95
N LEU A 14 -40.80 21.19 65.06
CA LEU A 14 -39.36 20.98 65.22
C LEU A 14 -38.99 19.48 65.30
N VAL A 15 -39.82 18.65 65.94
CA VAL A 15 -39.62 17.18 66.02
C VAL A 15 -39.88 16.53 64.67
N LEU A 16 -40.86 17.03 63.89
CA LEU A 16 -41.09 16.53 62.52
C LEU A 16 -39.95 16.87 61.54
N PHE A 17 -39.33 18.05 61.69
CA PHE A 17 -38.16 18.45 60.89
C PHE A 17 -36.90 17.65 61.25
N LEU A 18 -36.71 17.28 62.53
CA LEU A 18 -35.57 16.45 62.99
C LEU A 18 -35.72 14.97 62.60
N LEU A 19 -36.90 14.48 62.32
CA LEU A 19 -37.12 13.11 61.84
C LEU A 19 -37.08 12.98 60.30
N ILE A 20 -37.28 14.09 59.56
CA ILE A 20 -37.25 14.08 58.12
C ILE A 20 -35.78 14.31 57.62
N LEU A 21 -34.92 15.01 58.38
CA LEU A 21 -33.56 15.29 57.98
C LEU A 21 -32.68 14.01 57.80
N PRO A 22 -32.71 12.99 58.65
CA PRO A 22 -31.97 11.76 58.42
C PRO A 22 -32.55 10.93 57.26
N MET A 23 -33.83 11.09 56.90
CA MET A 23 -34.43 10.37 55.79
C MET A 23 -34.11 10.97 54.42
N ILE A 24 -33.82 12.29 54.37
CA ILE A 24 -33.33 12.97 53.14
C ILE A 24 -31.82 12.71 52.96
N CYS A 25 -31.03 12.57 54.00
CA CYS A 25 -29.61 12.20 53.91
C CYS A 25 -29.40 10.74 53.53
N ALA A 26 -30.34 9.83 53.81
CA ALA A 26 -30.25 8.43 53.37
C ALA A 26 -30.57 8.22 51.88
N SER A 27 -31.27 9.18 51.24
CA SER A 27 -31.57 9.12 49.79
C SER A 27 -30.50 9.80 48.90
N LEU A 28 -29.46 10.38 49.53
CA LEU A 28 -28.32 10.99 48.82
C LEU A 28 -27.05 10.10 48.88
N ALA A 29 -27.18 8.82 49.26
CA ALA A 29 -26.09 7.89 48.95
C ALA A 29 -25.94 7.86 47.44
N PRO A 30 -24.74 8.16 46.89
CA PRO A 30 -24.52 8.01 45.46
C PRO A 30 -24.94 6.58 45.11
N ALA A 31 -25.86 6.42 44.17
CA ALA A 31 -26.15 5.12 43.60
C ALA A 31 -24.78 4.49 43.26
N PRO A 32 -24.54 3.21 43.56
CA PRO A 32 -23.31 2.58 43.14
C PRO A 32 -23.25 2.83 41.63
N VAL A 33 -22.26 3.63 41.23
CA VAL A 33 -21.86 3.66 39.82
C VAL A 33 -21.55 2.20 39.56
N ASN A 34 -22.46 1.50 38.86
CA ASN A 34 -22.14 0.22 38.31
C ASN A 34 -20.87 0.49 37.51
N ALA A 35 -19.72 0.14 38.10
CA ALA A 35 -18.51 -0.03 37.33
C ALA A 35 -18.90 -1.12 36.33
N GLN A 36 -19.41 -0.68 35.20
CA GLN A 36 -19.57 -1.49 33.99
C GLN A 36 -18.21 -2.10 33.84
N SER A 37 -18.05 -3.38 34.17
CA SER A 37 -16.79 -4.10 34.07
C SER A 37 -16.23 -3.73 32.71
N ALA A 38 -15.12 -3.02 32.68
CA ALA A 38 -14.57 -2.42 31.47
C ALA A 38 -14.27 -3.58 30.53
N GLN A 39 -15.21 -3.82 29.60
CA GLN A 39 -15.17 -4.94 28.70
C GLN A 39 -13.97 -4.73 27.79
N LEU A 40 -13.02 -5.67 27.81
CA LEU A 40 -11.87 -5.64 26.93
C LEU A 40 -12.32 -5.81 25.48
N PRO A 41 -11.77 -5.06 24.53
CA PRO A 41 -12.08 -5.25 23.13
C PRO A 41 -11.51 -6.58 22.63
N VAL A 42 -12.18 -7.13 21.62
CA VAL A 42 -11.84 -8.43 21.04
C VAL A 42 -11.15 -8.23 19.69
N TYR A 43 -9.99 -8.86 19.53
CA TYR A 43 -9.32 -9.03 18.24
C TYR A 43 -9.65 -10.39 17.65
N VAL A 44 -9.95 -10.44 16.34
CA VAL A 44 -10.13 -11.70 15.60
C VAL A 44 -8.84 -12.01 14.85
N VAL A 45 -8.19 -13.11 15.21
CA VAL A 45 -6.91 -13.55 14.63
C VAL A 45 -7.05 -13.77 13.14
N GLN A 46 -6.13 -13.22 12.37
CA GLN A 46 -6.08 -13.32 10.91
C GLN A 46 -5.02 -14.35 10.48
N SER A 47 -5.11 -14.79 9.22
CA SER A 47 -4.10 -15.68 8.64
C SER A 47 -2.73 -14.98 8.63
N GLY A 48 -1.71 -15.68 9.14
CA GLY A 48 -0.34 -15.15 9.28
C GLY A 48 -0.06 -14.40 10.58
N ASP A 49 -1.07 -14.20 11.45
CA ASP A 49 -0.84 -13.60 12.76
C ASP A 49 -0.02 -14.52 13.67
N THR A 50 0.81 -13.89 14.50
CA THR A 50 1.53 -14.52 15.61
C THR A 50 1.25 -13.75 16.89
N LEU A 51 1.33 -14.39 18.06
CA LEU A 51 1.20 -13.70 19.36
C LEU A 51 2.19 -12.53 19.47
N TYR A 52 3.41 -12.70 18.97
CA TYR A 52 4.42 -11.64 18.93
C TYR A 52 3.97 -10.45 18.07
N GLY A 53 3.48 -10.73 16.86
CA GLY A 53 2.97 -9.70 15.94
C GLY A 53 1.77 -8.95 16.51
N ILE A 54 0.82 -9.68 17.12
CA ILE A 54 -0.37 -9.11 17.77
C ILE A 54 0.05 -8.24 18.96
N ALA A 55 0.95 -8.73 19.83
CA ALA A 55 1.46 -7.97 20.98
C ALA A 55 2.12 -6.66 20.52
N GLY A 56 2.97 -6.72 19.50
CA GLY A 56 3.61 -5.53 18.91
C GLY A 56 2.59 -4.57 18.29
N GLN A 57 1.60 -5.09 17.55
CA GLN A 57 0.56 -4.28 16.89
C GLN A 57 -0.30 -3.50 17.90
N PHE A 58 -0.59 -4.10 19.05
CA PHE A 58 -1.42 -3.50 20.10
C PHE A 58 -0.62 -2.94 21.28
N PHE A 59 0.70 -2.86 21.16
CA PHE A 59 1.58 -2.27 22.18
C PHE A 59 1.42 -2.88 23.59
N THR A 60 1.26 -4.18 23.64
CA THR A 60 1.14 -5.00 24.86
C THR A 60 2.18 -6.12 24.83
N THR A 61 2.18 -6.99 25.81
CA THR A 61 3.08 -8.15 25.89
C THR A 61 2.33 -9.45 25.60
N ILE A 62 3.06 -10.49 25.20
CA ILE A 62 2.48 -11.83 25.00
C ILE A 62 1.88 -12.33 26.33
N ASP A 63 2.58 -12.15 27.44
CA ASP A 63 2.13 -12.60 28.75
C ASP A 63 0.82 -11.93 29.18
N GLU A 64 0.67 -10.62 28.94
CA GLU A 64 -0.58 -9.90 29.19
C GLU A 64 -1.74 -10.42 28.33
N ILE A 65 -1.49 -10.68 27.04
CA ILE A 65 -2.51 -11.28 26.16
C ILE A 65 -2.91 -12.66 26.67
N LEU A 66 -1.94 -13.54 26.97
CA LEU A 66 -2.20 -14.89 27.46
C LEU A 66 -2.99 -14.87 28.78
N ALA A 67 -2.60 -14.00 29.71
CA ALA A 67 -3.23 -13.88 31.03
C ALA A 67 -4.73 -13.51 30.93
N VAL A 68 -5.09 -12.49 30.13
CA VAL A 68 -6.50 -12.07 30.00
C VAL A 68 -7.36 -13.04 29.19
N ASN A 69 -6.72 -13.93 28.41
CA ASN A 69 -7.41 -14.94 27.59
C ASN A 69 -7.39 -16.35 28.20
N ASN A 70 -6.83 -16.52 29.39
CA ASN A 70 -6.64 -17.83 30.05
C ASN A 70 -5.95 -18.85 29.14
N ARG A 71 -4.90 -18.41 28.41
CA ARG A 71 -4.10 -19.24 27.49
C ARG A 71 -2.66 -19.38 28.01
N SER A 72 -1.97 -20.41 27.48
CA SER A 72 -0.56 -20.69 27.75
C SER A 72 0.28 -20.47 26.50
N ILE A 73 1.60 -20.27 26.66
CA ILE A 73 2.51 -19.97 25.56
C ILE A 73 2.60 -21.10 24.50
N GLY A 74 2.22 -22.32 24.84
CA GLY A 74 2.19 -23.46 23.94
C GLY A 74 0.88 -23.65 23.16
N ASP A 75 -0.13 -22.82 23.44
CA ASP A 75 -1.42 -22.95 22.79
C ASP A 75 -1.36 -22.52 21.32
N THR A 76 -1.93 -23.34 20.44
CA THR A 76 -1.98 -23.02 19.02
C THR A 76 -2.92 -21.85 18.76
N LEU A 77 -2.41 -20.81 18.10
CA LEU A 77 -3.19 -19.69 17.60
C LEU A 77 -3.72 -20.01 16.20
N ARG A 78 -5.03 -19.88 15.98
CA ARG A 78 -5.68 -20.19 14.68
C ARG A 78 -6.40 -18.96 14.15
N PRO A 79 -6.43 -18.78 12.82
CA PRO A 79 -7.30 -17.77 12.20
C PRO A 79 -8.75 -17.96 12.65
N GLY A 80 -9.41 -16.85 13.05
CA GLY A 80 -10.75 -16.84 13.62
C GLY A 80 -10.79 -16.92 15.16
N ASP A 81 -9.70 -17.24 15.84
CA ASP A 81 -9.65 -17.16 17.31
C ASP A 81 -9.95 -15.74 17.78
N ARG A 82 -10.66 -15.63 18.89
CA ARG A 82 -11.03 -14.34 19.49
C ARG A 82 -10.12 -14.10 20.71
N LEU A 83 -9.36 -13.01 20.67
CA LEU A 83 -8.47 -12.63 21.75
C LEU A 83 -8.92 -11.30 22.36
N PHE A 84 -9.05 -11.26 23.67
CA PHE A 84 -9.16 -10.01 24.43
C PHE A 84 -7.80 -9.31 24.43
N ILE A 85 -7.79 -8.01 24.12
CA ILE A 85 -6.56 -7.22 24.10
C ILE A 85 -6.57 -6.26 25.27
N PRO A 86 -5.60 -6.37 26.19
CA PRO A 86 -5.50 -5.49 27.35
C PRO A 86 -5.07 -4.06 26.98
N GLY A 87 -5.39 -3.08 27.84
CA GLY A 87 -5.00 -1.68 27.67
C GLY A 87 -5.95 -0.82 26.83
N PHE A 88 -7.02 -1.41 26.30
CA PHE A 88 -8.02 -0.72 25.49
C PHE A 88 -9.44 -0.83 26.06
N GLU A 89 -9.54 -0.88 27.37
CA GLU A 89 -10.82 -0.97 28.07
C GLU A 89 -11.77 0.17 27.66
N GLY A 90 -13.03 -0.17 27.44
CA GLY A 90 -14.09 0.77 27.06
C GLY A 90 -14.16 1.11 25.57
N LEU A 91 -13.28 0.56 24.71
CA LEU A 91 -13.45 0.66 23.27
C LEU A 91 -14.60 -0.25 22.79
N GLN A 92 -15.44 0.29 21.92
CA GLN A 92 -16.56 -0.42 21.32
C GLN A 92 -16.13 -1.07 19.98
N GLY A 93 -16.72 -2.23 19.64
CA GLY A 93 -16.49 -2.93 18.39
C GLY A 93 -15.42 -4.02 18.48
N VAL A 94 -15.17 -4.65 17.34
CA VAL A 94 -14.15 -5.69 17.19
C VAL A 94 -12.87 -5.03 16.66
N LEU A 95 -11.74 -5.34 17.30
CA LEU A 95 -10.44 -4.89 16.83
C LEU A 95 -10.07 -5.64 15.54
N THR A 96 -9.54 -4.90 14.61
CA THR A 96 -8.98 -5.42 13.36
C THR A 96 -7.74 -4.61 12.99
N THR A 97 -7.02 -5.06 11.98
CA THR A 97 -5.91 -4.30 11.41
C THR A 97 -6.15 -4.07 9.94
N ASP A 98 -5.69 -2.94 9.43
CA ASP A 98 -5.75 -2.59 8.02
C ASP A 98 -4.57 -1.68 7.68
N TYR A 99 -4.31 -1.47 6.40
CA TYR A 99 -3.30 -0.53 5.96
C TYR A 99 -3.92 0.85 5.70
N VAL A 100 -3.15 1.90 6.01
CA VAL A 100 -3.53 3.28 5.69
C VAL A 100 -3.59 3.42 4.18
N PRO A 101 -4.76 3.67 3.59
CA PRO A 101 -4.89 3.85 2.15
C PRO A 101 -4.36 5.21 1.71
N LEU A 102 -4.16 5.34 0.40
CA LEU A 102 -3.83 6.62 -0.22
C LEU A 102 -4.93 7.65 0.06
N GLY A 103 -4.55 8.88 0.42
CA GLY A 103 -5.48 9.96 0.76
C GLY A 103 -6.10 9.88 2.16
N ALA A 104 -5.74 8.88 2.96
CA ALA A 104 -6.29 8.76 4.30
C ALA A 104 -5.76 9.84 5.24
N SER A 105 -6.69 10.47 5.93
CA SER A 105 -6.46 11.32 7.10
C SER A 105 -7.11 10.70 8.33
N LEU A 106 -6.75 11.17 9.52
CA LEU A 106 -7.43 10.72 10.74
C LEU A 106 -8.95 10.92 10.66
N ARG A 107 -9.37 12.03 10.04
CA ARG A 107 -10.78 12.36 9.80
C ARG A 107 -11.46 11.37 8.85
N SER A 108 -10.82 11.06 7.71
CA SER A 108 -11.37 10.10 6.75
C SER A 108 -11.43 8.68 7.32
N LEU A 109 -10.41 8.26 8.07
CA LEU A 109 -10.40 6.98 8.78
C LEU A 109 -11.53 6.92 9.82
N SER A 110 -11.72 7.97 10.62
CA SER A 110 -12.81 8.06 11.59
C SER A 110 -14.18 7.92 10.94
N ARG A 111 -14.39 8.53 9.78
CA ARG A 111 -15.62 8.38 9.00
C ARG A 111 -15.78 6.96 8.46
N ARG A 112 -14.74 6.42 7.86
CA ARG A 112 -14.74 5.06 7.28
C ARG A 112 -15.04 3.98 8.33
N THR A 113 -14.39 4.07 9.48
CA THR A 113 -14.52 3.06 10.55
C THR A 113 -15.64 3.36 11.54
N GLN A 114 -16.29 4.52 11.41
CA GLN A 114 -17.26 5.04 12.36
C GLN A 114 -16.72 5.12 13.80
N SER A 115 -15.39 5.15 13.96
CA SER A 115 -14.68 5.26 15.24
C SER A 115 -14.39 6.72 15.58
N GLU A 116 -14.38 7.05 16.87
CA GLU A 116 -13.96 8.39 17.30
C GLU A 116 -12.47 8.62 16.97
N PRO A 117 -12.09 9.83 16.51
CA PRO A 117 -10.68 10.14 16.23
C PRO A 117 -9.76 9.86 17.41
N ALA A 118 -10.21 10.17 18.64
CA ALA A 118 -9.45 9.91 19.86
C ALA A 118 -9.20 8.41 20.08
N SER A 119 -10.18 7.55 19.74
CA SER A 119 -10.02 6.10 19.81
C SER A 119 -8.98 5.58 18.83
N LEU A 120 -8.96 6.10 17.58
CA LEU A 120 -7.95 5.76 16.58
C LEU A 120 -6.55 6.19 17.02
N VAL A 121 -6.42 7.40 17.58
CA VAL A 121 -5.16 7.90 18.14
C VAL A 121 -4.67 7.00 19.29
N ARG A 122 -5.57 6.64 20.22
CA ARG A 122 -5.26 5.78 21.36
C ARG A 122 -4.84 4.38 20.91
N LEU A 123 -5.57 3.76 19.99
CA LEU A 123 -5.29 2.41 19.45
C LEU A 123 -3.90 2.30 18.82
N ASN A 124 -3.47 3.36 18.14
CA ASN A 124 -2.24 3.35 17.36
C ASN A 124 -1.11 4.16 18.01
N LYS A 125 -1.36 4.72 19.19
CA LYS A 125 -0.43 5.61 19.92
C LYS A 125 0.13 6.72 19.04
N PHE A 126 -0.70 7.29 18.15
CA PHE A 126 -0.26 8.40 17.31
C PHE A 126 0.07 9.62 18.13
N THR A 127 1.23 10.21 17.86
CA THR A 127 1.68 11.48 18.46
C THR A 127 1.65 12.62 17.44
N SER A 128 1.63 12.28 16.15
CA SER A 128 1.63 13.24 15.04
C SER A 128 0.80 12.72 13.87
N GLN A 129 0.27 13.63 13.06
CA GLN A 129 -0.41 13.30 11.80
C GLN A 129 0.54 12.70 10.76
N SER A 130 1.83 12.99 10.81
CA SER A 130 2.83 12.41 9.92
C SER A 130 3.02 10.91 10.11
N GLU A 131 2.52 10.35 11.20
CA GLU A 131 2.52 8.91 11.42
C GLU A 131 1.44 8.16 10.62
N LEU A 132 0.51 8.87 9.99
CA LEU A 132 -0.47 8.33 9.05
C LEU A 132 0.10 8.34 7.63
N PHE A 133 1.13 7.53 7.36
CA PHE A 133 1.66 7.37 6.02
C PHE A 133 0.99 6.19 5.30
N VAL A 134 0.89 6.29 3.98
CA VAL A 134 0.28 5.25 3.14
C VAL A 134 1.00 3.91 3.32
N GLY A 135 0.24 2.83 3.47
CA GLY A 135 0.79 1.48 3.69
C GLY A 135 1.20 1.17 5.13
N ARG A 136 1.06 2.11 6.09
CA ARG A 136 1.23 1.78 7.51
C ARG A 136 0.11 0.85 7.96
N LYS A 137 0.47 -0.27 8.62
CA LYS A 137 -0.51 -1.13 9.28
C LYS A 137 -1.00 -0.46 10.55
N ILE A 138 -2.30 -0.29 10.69
CA ILE A 138 -2.95 0.38 11.83
C ILE A 138 -4.02 -0.52 12.45
N ALA A 139 -4.24 -0.34 13.74
CA ALA A 139 -5.34 -0.94 14.47
C ALA A 139 -6.61 -0.10 14.32
N LEU A 140 -7.74 -0.76 14.08
CA LEU A 140 -9.04 -0.16 13.89
C LEU A 140 -10.08 -0.90 14.75
N THR A 141 -11.21 -0.25 15.00
CA THR A 141 -12.43 -0.92 15.45
C THR A 141 -13.41 -1.03 14.29
N THR A 142 -14.07 -2.17 14.16
CA THR A 142 -15.11 -2.39 13.17
C THR A 142 -16.42 -2.75 13.86
N SER A 143 -17.53 -2.37 13.22
CA SER A 143 -18.89 -2.76 13.60
C SER A 143 -19.63 -3.25 12.36
N GLU A 144 -20.72 -3.96 12.53
CA GLU A 144 -21.56 -4.42 11.42
C GLU A 144 -22.04 -3.26 10.53
N THR A 145 -22.18 -2.06 11.10
CA THR A 145 -22.63 -0.85 10.38
C THR A 145 -21.60 -0.27 9.42
N THR A 146 -20.32 -0.69 9.52
CA THR A 146 -19.23 -0.16 8.67
C THR A 146 -18.95 -1.01 7.43
N GLN A 147 -19.55 -2.20 7.33
CA GLN A 147 -19.20 -3.18 6.29
C GLN A 147 -19.59 -2.77 4.86
N ASN A 148 -20.48 -1.79 4.70
CA ASN A 148 -21.01 -1.36 3.40
C ASN A 148 -20.73 0.13 3.09
N LEU A 149 -19.70 0.71 3.68
CA LEU A 149 -19.30 2.08 3.36
C LEU A 149 -18.34 2.10 2.18
N GLN A 150 -18.65 2.92 1.19
CA GLN A 150 -17.76 3.23 0.06
C GLN A 150 -17.40 4.70 0.07
N THR A 151 -16.26 5.04 -0.53
CA THR A 151 -15.86 6.42 -0.74
C THR A 151 -16.78 7.08 -1.76
N MET A 152 -17.28 8.26 -1.42
CA MET A 152 -18.01 9.12 -2.37
C MET A 152 -17.02 9.93 -3.20
N PRO A 153 -17.35 10.26 -4.46
CA PRO A 153 -16.61 11.27 -5.20
C PRO A 153 -16.56 12.59 -4.40
N SER A 154 -15.41 13.24 -4.39
CA SER A 154 -15.24 14.53 -3.72
C SER A 154 -16.15 15.61 -4.28
N LEU A 155 -16.43 16.62 -3.45
CA LEU A 155 -17.14 17.80 -3.92
C LEU A 155 -16.28 18.55 -4.96
N LEU A 156 -16.86 18.84 -6.11
CA LEU A 156 -16.28 19.71 -7.11
C LEU A 156 -16.28 21.17 -6.60
N PRO A 157 -15.38 22.04 -7.06
CA PRO A 157 -15.45 23.46 -6.78
C PRO A 157 -16.79 24.04 -7.19
N GLY A 158 -17.43 24.75 -6.26
CA GLY A 158 -18.77 25.32 -6.47
C GLY A 158 -19.92 24.33 -6.25
N GLN A 159 -19.66 23.04 -6.14
CA GLN A 159 -20.69 22.04 -5.84
C GLN A 159 -21.01 22.04 -4.35
N SER A 160 -22.30 22.07 -4.02
CA SER A 160 -22.77 21.97 -2.63
C SER A 160 -22.96 20.49 -2.20
N TRP A 161 -22.85 20.25 -0.88
CA TRP A 161 -23.19 18.98 -0.29
C TRP A 161 -24.65 18.57 -0.58
N MET A 162 -25.56 19.53 -0.55
CA MET A 162 -26.97 19.30 -0.85
C MET A 162 -27.17 18.78 -2.27
N GLU A 163 -26.55 19.46 -3.24
CA GLU A 163 -26.61 19.06 -4.65
C GLU A 163 -26.02 17.66 -4.85
N ARG A 164 -24.82 17.40 -4.33
CA ARG A 164 -24.18 16.08 -4.42
C ARG A 164 -25.02 14.97 -3.82
N SER A 165 -25.62 15.22 -2.66
CA SER A 165 -26.48 14.25 -1.97
C SER A 165 -27.74 13.95 -2.77
N ILE A 166 -28.37 14.96 -3.33
CA ILE A 166 -29.57 14.83 -4.15
C ILE A 166 -29.27 14.04 -5.44
N LEU A 167 -28.20 14.39 -6.14
CA LEU A 167 -27.77 13.71 -7.35
C LEU A 167 -27.44 12.22 -7.11
N SER A 168 -26.94 11.89 -5.92
CA SER A 168 -26.68 10.50 -5.51
C SER A 168 -27.92 9.77 -4.93
N GLY A 169 -29.10 10.41 -4.92
CA GLY A 169 -30.33 9.85 -4.37
C GLY A 169 -30.32 9.67 -2.85
N GLN A 170 -29.45 10.40 -2.12
CA GLN A 170 -29.28 10.24 -0.68
C GLN A 170 -29.81 11.45 0.09
N ASN A 171 -30.30 11.20 1.31
CA ASN A 171 -30.72 12.29 2.19
C ASN A 171 -29.50 13.08 2.71
N PRO A 172 -29.39 14.42 2.43
CA PRO A 172 -28.21 15.21 2.77
C PRO A 172 -27.88 15.23 4.26
N TRP A 173 -28.89 15.19 5.12
CA TRP A 173 -28.71 15.22 6.58
C TRP A 173 -28.27 13.88 7.14
N ALA A 174 -28.82 12.77 6.61
CA ALA A 174 -28.41 11.42 6.98
C ALA A 174 -26.95 11.19 6.55
N LEU A 175 -26.61 11.61 5.33
CA LEU A 175 -25.28 11.51 4.78
C LEU A 175 -24.26 12.39 5.55
N ALA A 176 -24.65 13.61 5.94
CA ALA A 176 -23.83 14.49 6.77
C ALA A 176 -23.53 13.83 8.13
N ARG A 177 -24.53 13.23 8.77
CA ARG A 177 -24.37 12.54 10.05
C ARG A 177 -23.42 11.33 9.93
N LEU A 178 -23.58 10.52 8.87
CA LEU A 178 -22.69 9.41 8.57
C LEU A 178 -21.22 9.87 8.46
N ASN A 179 -21.01 11.05 7.88
CA ASN A 179 -19.69 11.64 7.70
C ASN A 179 -19.23 12.54 8.86
N ARG A 180 -19.90 12.48 10.00
CA ARG A 180 -19.58 13.29 11.19
C ARG A 180 -19.50 14.77 10.92
N LEU A 181 -20.33 15.27 10.01
CA LEU A 181 -20.50 16.69 9.75
C LEU A 181 -21.57 17.24 10.70
N THR A 182 -21.33 18.41 11.24
CA THR A 182 -22.28 19.12 12.11
C THR A 182 -23.50 19.60 11.33
N SER A 183 -23.32 19.89 10.05
CA SER A 183 -24.39 20.19 9.09
C SER A 183 -23.93 19.91 7.65
N PRO A 184 -24.85 19.78 6.68
CA PRO A 184 -24.52 19.67 5.25
C PRO A 184 -23.60 20.80 4.73
N ASN A 185 -23.66 21.99 5.32
CA ASN A 185 -22.88 23.15 4.87
C ASN A 185 -21.43 23.15 5.40
N THR A 186 -21.03 22.18 6.21
CA THR A 186 -19.66 22.08 6.75
C THR A 186 -18.78 21.12 5.95
N ALA A 187 -19.30 20.58 4.85
CA ALA A 187 -18.51 19.76 3.95
C ALA A 187 -17.51 20.63 3.17
N LEU A 188 -16.27 20.13 3.09
CA LEU A 188 -15.17 20.82 2.40
C LEU A 188 -14.85 20.09 1.09
N PRO A 189 -14.54 20.81 0.02
CA PRO A 189 -13.94 20.23 -1.17
C PRO A 189 -12.65 19.46 -0.82
N GLN A 190 -12.34 18.41 -1.58
CA GLN A 190 -11.15 17.56 -1.41
C GLN A 190 -11.12 16.68 -0.13
N ASP A 191 -12.13 16.78 0.73
CA ASP A 191 -12.26 15.91 1.90
C ASP A 191 -12.90 14.56 1.49
N ALA A 192 -12.49 13.47 2.11
CA ALA A 192 -13.05 12.14 1.83
C ALA A 192 -14.37 11.94 2.58
N TYR A 193 -15.39 11.56 1.85
CA TYR A 193 -16.72 11.26 2.36
C TYR A 193 -17.14 9.84 2.00
N TYR A 194 -18.06 9.27 2.78
CA TYR A 194 -18.49 7.90 2.67
C TYR A 194 -20.01 7.82 2.58
N ALA A 195 -20.50 6.83 1.84
CA ALA A 195 -21.89 6.49 1.70
C ALA A 195 -22.11 4.98 1.81
N HIS A 196 -23.30 4.54 2.16
CA HIS A 196 -23.65 3.13 2.08
C HIS A 196 -23.83 2.72 0.62
N SER A 197 -23.22 1.62 0.21
CA SER A 197 -23.40 1.03 -1.12
C SER A 197 -23.28 -0.48 -1.07
N ALA A 198 -23.81 -1.10 -2.12
CA ALA A 198 -23.65 -2.52 -2.38
C ALA A 198 -22.24 -2.90 -2.88
N GLN A 199 -21.45 -1.92 -3.36
CA GLN A 199 -20.08 -2.12 -3.82
C GLN A 199 -19.10 -1.40 -2.88
N ASN A 200 -18.19 -2.16 -2.28
CA ASN A 200 -17.23 -1.66 -1.30
C ASN A 200 -15.86 -1.42 -1.96
N ASN A 201 -15.43 -0.16 -2.04
CA ASN A 201 -14.04 0.18 -2.37
C ASN A 201 -13.49 1.14 -1.31
N PRO A 202 -13.03 0.63 -0.15
CA PRO A 202 -12.58 1.45 0.97
C PRO A 202 -11.23 2.15 0.73
N ASN A 203 -10.50 1.80 -0.34
CA ASN A 203 -9.11 2.21 -0.57
C ASN A 203 -8.94 3.27 -1.66
N SER A 204 -10.02 3.97 -2.07
CA SER A 204 -9.92 5.00 -3.10
C SER A 204 -9.68 6.39 -2.52
N LEU A 205 -8.81 7.14 -3.19
CA LEU A 205 -8.55 8.55 -2.93
C LEU A 205 -9.71 9.38 -3.48
N ALA A 206 -10.29 10.26 -2.65
CA ALA A 206 -11.33 11.18 -3.08
C ALA A 206 -10.71 12.52 -3.50
N ILE A 207 -10.50 12.71 -4.80
CA ILE A 207 -10.09 13.98 -5.42
C ILE A 207 -11.21 14.45 -6.35
N PRO A 208 -11.48 15.78 -6.46
CA PRO A 208 -12.46 16.30 -7.41
C PRO A 208 -12.17 15.83 -8.83
N GLY A 209 -13.19 15.31 -9.52
CA GLY A 209 -13.06 14.77 -10.88
C GLY A 209 -12.69 13.28 -10.94
N LEU A 210 -12.21 12.68 -9.84
CA LEU A 210 -11.96 11.25 -9.77
C LEU A 210 -13.08 10.51 -9.06
N THR A 211 -13.41 9.32 -9.57
CA THR A 211 -14.25 8.34 -8.87
C THR A 211 -13.43 7.46 -7.95
N SER A 212 -12.23 7.09 -8.38
CA SER A 212 -11.29 6.39 -7.51
C SER A 212 -9.84 6.62 -7.92
N MET A 213 -8.93 6.50 -6.96
CA MET A 213 -7.49 6.37 -7.18
C MET A 213 -6.93 5.39 -6.16
N VAL A 214 -6.23 4.40 -6.65
CA VAL A 214 -5.66 3.33 -5.82
C VAL A 214 -4.18 3.20 -6.15
N ILE A 215 -3.37 2.96 -5.13
CA ILE A 215 -1.99 2.51 -5.26
C ILE A 215 -1.88 1.07 -4.80
N ASP A 216 -1.31 0.22 -5.63
CA ASP A 216 -1.05 -1.18 -5.32
C ASP A 216 0.41 -1.41 -4.91
N ASN A 217 0.65 -2.60 -4.34
CA ASN A 217 1.97 -3.09 -3.92
C ASN A 217 2.57 -2.38 -2.69
N LEU A 218 1.72 -1.99 -1.76
CA LEU A 218 2.18 -1.51 -0.47
C LEU A 218 2.49 -2.68 0.50
N PRO A 219 3.49 -2.55 1.39
CA PRO A 219 4.44 -1.45 1.50
C PRO A 219 5.47 -1.45 0.36
N LEU A 220 5.90 -0.25 -0.07
CA LEU A 220 6.93 -0.13 -1.10
C LEU A 220 8.29 -0.54 -0.54
N VAL A 221 9.11 -1.15 -1.38
CA VAL A 221 10.49 -1.54 -1.04
C VAL A 221 11.43 -1.23 -2.20
N GLN A 222 12.71 -1.11 -1.92
CA GLN A 222 13.74 -1.04 -2.95
C GLN A 222 13.60 -2.20 -3.94
N GLY A 223 13.65 -1.91 -5.23
CA GLY A 223 13.44 -2.89 -6.30
C GLY A 223 11.99 -3.27 -6.55
N GLY A 224 11.03 -2.65 -5.84
CA GLY A 224 9.61 -2.89 -6.03
C GLY A 224 9.02 -2.18 -7.25
N THR A 225 7.81 -2.58 -7.62
CA THR A 225 6.97 -1.90 -8.61
C THR A 225 5.70 -1.42 -7.92
N PHE A 226 5.35 -0.15 -8.03
CA PHE A 226 4.04 0.34 -7.65
C PHE A 226 3.15 0.58 -8.88
N VAL A 227 1.85 0.48 -8.68
CA VAL A 227 0.86 0.72 -9.72
C VAL A 227 -0.15 1.73 -9.21
N LEU A 228 -0.40 2.77 -10.01
CA LEU A 228 -1.49 3.71 -9.78
C LEU A 228 -2.62 3.39 -10.77
N LYS A 229 -3.81 3.12 -10.26
CA LYS A 229 -5.02 2.94 -11.07
C LYS A 229 -6.02 4.04 -10.72
N VAL A 230 -6.51 4.73 -11.76
CA VAL A 230 -7.40 5.88 -11.62
C VAL A 230 -8.64 5.68 -12.47
N THR A 231 -9.81 5.99 -11.90
CA THR A 231 -11.08 6.11 -12.62
C THR A 231 -11.65 7.50 -12.43
N SER A 232 -12.27 8.07 -13.46
CA SER A 232 -12.84 9.40 -13.44
C SER A 232 -14.18 9.44 -14.19
N GLU A 233 -15.09 10.33 -13.78
CA GLU A 233 -16.37 10.56 -14.47
C GLU A 233 -16.18 11.34 -15.79
N GLN A 234 -15.14 12.16 -15.86
CA GLN A 234 -14.79 12.99 -17.00
C GLN A 234 -13.29 12.81 -17.31
N PRO A 235 -12.85 13.10 -18.53
CA PRO A 235 -11.43 13.06 -18.87
C PRO A 235 -10.60 13.94 -17.94
N VAL A 236 -9.51 13.40 -17.43
CA VAL A 236 -8.55 14.12 -16.58
C VAL A 236 -7.13 13.87 -17.08
N THR A 237 -6.27 14.87 -16.89
CA THR A 237 -4.82 14.72 -17.06
C THR A 237 -4.20 14.45 -15.70
N LEU A 238 -3.35 13.44 -15.63
CA LEU A 238 -2.74 12.98 -14.40
C LEU A 238 -1.22 13.13 -14.45
N MET A 239 -0.64 13.61 -13.35
CA MET A 239 0.78 13.56 -13.09
C MET A 239 1.00 12.98 -11.69
N ALA A 240 2.04 12.20 -11.54
CA ALA A 240 2.46 11.70 -10.22
C ALA A 240 3.98 11.76 -10.10
N ASP A 241 4.47 11.98 -8.89
CA ASP A 241 5.89 11.88 -8.53
C ASP A 241 6.02 11.14 -7.20
N LEU A 242 6.88 10.12 -7.19
CA LEU A 242 7.25 9.42 -5.98
C LEU A 242 8.78 9.23 -5.96
N ALA A 243 9.46 9.93 -5.07
CA ALA A 243 10.92 9.85 -4.93
C ALA A 243 11.66 10.12 -6.25
N GLY A 244 11.14 11.03 -7.09
CA GLY A 244 11.68 11.37 -8.42
C GLY A 244 11.27 10.42 -9.54
N VAL A 245 10.48 9.39 -9.25
CA VAL A 245 9.85 8.52 -10.28
C VAL A 245 8.55 9.16 -10.73
N GLN A 246 8.47 9.51 -12.02
CA GLN A 246 7.29 10.09 -12.65
C GLN A 246 6.67 9.08 -13.62
N PRO A 247 5.72 8.25 -13.15
CA PRO A 247 5.10 7.23 -14.01
C PRO A 247 4.21 7.87 -15.06
N VAL A 248 4.19 7.27 -16.24
CA VAL A 248 3.30 7.68 -17.34
C VAL A 248 1.95 6.99 -17.19
N PHE A 249 0.86 7.75 -17.29
CA PHE A 249 -0.49 7.22 -17.24
C PHE A 249 -0.97 6.82 -18.65
N PHE A 250 -1.48 5.60 -18.76
CA PHE A 250 -2.04 5.03 -19.98
C PHE A 250 -3.54 4.81 -19.83
N ALA A 251 -4.31 5.22 -20.83
CA ALA A 251 -5.75 4.95 -20.88
C ALA A 251 -6.01 3.46 -21.15
N ARG A 252 -7.06 2.90 -20.55
CA ARG A 252 -7.53 1.53 -20.75
C ARG A 252 -8.93 1.52 -21.38
N ASP A 253 -9.30 0.38 -21.97
CA ASP A 253 -10.61 0.19 -22.60
C ASP A 253 -11.79 0.29 -21.62
N ASP A 254 -11.54 0.03 -20.34
CA ASP A 254 -12.54 0.16 -19.26
C ASP A 254 -12.76 1.61 -18.80
N GLY A 255 -12.13 2.59 -19.45
CA GLY A 255 -12.20 4.01 -19.09
C GLY A 255 -11.30 4.40 -17.92
N SER A 256 -10.56 3.46 -17.32
CA SER A 256 -9.57 3.77 -16.30
C SER A 256 -8.24 4.22 -16.92
N GLN A 257 -7.38 4.82 -16.10
CA GLN A 257 -5.99 5.07 -16.42
C GLN A 257 -5.10 4.29 -15.46
N ILE A 258 -3.98 3.77 -15.98
CA ILE A 258 -3.01 3.00 -15.20
C ILE A 258 -1.61 3.54 -15.42
N ALA A 259 -0.79 3.54 -14.36
CA ALA A 259 0.61 3.91 -14.43
C ALA A 259 1.46 2.97 -13.58
N PHE A 260 2.63 2.59 -14.11
CA PHE A 260 3.61 1.75 -13.43
C PHE A 260 4.84 2.58 -13.06
N GLY A 261 5.34 2.41 -11.83
CA GLY A 261 6.59 3.03 -11.40
C GLY A 261 7.52 2.02 -10.72
N GLY A 262 8.79 2.03 -11.12
CA GLY A 262 9.84 1.21 -10.53
C GLY A 262 10.55 1.93 -9.39
N ILE A 263 10.77 1.27 -8.27
CA ILE A 263 11.61 1.77 -7.17
C ILE A 263 13.04 1.25 -7.36
N ASN A 264 13.96 2.16 -7.59
CA ASN A 264 15.37 1.78 -7.80
C ASN A 264 15.97 1.06 -6.58
N ALA A 265 16.82 0.06 -6.81
CA ALA A 265 17.53 -0.66 -5.76
C ALA A 265 18.48 0.24 -4.91
N LEU A 266 18.90 1.38 -5.45
CA LEU A 266 19.73 2.37 -4.76
C LEU A 266 18.90 3.48 -4.08
N GLN A 267 17.56 3.46 -4.21
CA GLN A 267 16.71 4.42 -3.52
C GLN A 267 16.91 4.27 -2.01
N GLU A 268 17.30 5.34 -1.32
CA GLU A 268 17.47 5.28 0.14
C GLU A 268 16.15 4.90 0.82
N PRO A 269 16.14 3.92 1.74
CA PRO A 269 14.95 3.63 2.54
C PRO A 269 14.55 4.85 3.37
N GLY A 270 13.25 5.16 3.39
CA GLY A 270 12.78 6.34 4.12
C GLY A 270 11.37 6.75 3.76
N ALA A 271 10.98 7.92 4.27
CA ALA A 271 9.69 8.55 3.99
C ALA A 271 9.82 9.50 2.80
N TYR A 272 8.95 9.33 1.80
CA TYR A 272 8.91 10.13 0.58
C TYR A 272 7.51 10.68 0.35
N PRO A 273 7.38 11.93 -0.12
CA PRO A 273 6.10 12.42 -0.58
C PRO A 273 5.70 11.72 -1.89
N LEU A 274 4.50 11.18 -1.93
CA LEU A 274 3.81 10.87 -3.18
C LEU A 274 2.98 12.08 -3.53
N THR A 275 3.35 12.77 -4.59
CA THR A 275 2.61 13.91 -5.15
C THR A 275 1.74 13.41 -6.29
N ILE A 276 0.51 13.86 -6.34
CA ILE A 276 -0.42 13.60 -7.44
C ILE A 276 -1.06 14.91 -7.84
N GLU A 277 -1.05 15.19 -9.13
CA GLU A 277 -1.73 16.34 -9.73
C GLU A 277 -2.79 15.85 -10.71
N VAL A 278 -3.98 16.38 -10.58
CA VAL A 278 -5.14 16.05 -11.41
C VAL A 278 -5.64 17.33 -12.05
N THR A 279 -5.61 17.42 -13.37
CA THR A 279 -6.21 18.54 -14.11
C THR A 279 -7.49 18.04 -14.77
N ASN A 280 -8.61 18.68 -14.45
CA ASN A 280 -9.92 18.34 -15.01
C ASN A 280 -10.14 18.96 -16.41
N ALA A 281 -11.27 18.65 -17.03
CA ALA A 281 -11.61 19.10 -18.37
C ALA A 281 -11.74 20.65 -18.45
N GLU A 282 -12.07 21.32 -17.36
CA GLU A 282 -12.17 22.78 -17.26
C GLU A 282 -10.80 23.46 -17.03
N GLY A 283 -9.70 22.68 -16.94
CA GLY A 283 -8.35 23.18 -16.71
C GLY A 283 -8.03 23.51 -15.24
N ALA A 284 -8.91 23.15 -14.30
CA ALA A 284 -8.62 23.29 -12.88
C ALA A 284 -7.69 22.14 -12.41
N THR A 285 -6.58 22.51 -11.76
CA THR A 285 -5.59 21.56 -11.25
C THR A 285 -5.72 21.41 -9.74
N TYR A 286 -5.74 20.16 -9.31
CA TYR A 286 -5.75 19.76 -7.90
C TYR A 286 -4.47 19.02 -7.60
N ARG A 287 -3.78 19.43 -6.53
CA ARG A 287 -2.57 18.76 -6.06
C ARG A 287 -2.86 18.10 -4.73
N PHE A 288 -2.36 16.88 -4.59
CA PHE A 288 -2.42 16.07 -3.39
C PHE A 288 -1.03 15.54 -3.06
N ASP A 289 -0.61 15.70 -1.83
CA ASP A 289 0.66 15.18 -1.32
C ASP A 289 0.41 14.26 -0.13
N GLN A 290 0.96 13.06 -0.15
CA GLN A 290 0.92 12.13 0.99
C GLN A 290 2.26 11.44 1.18
N TRP A 291 2.67 11.29 2.43
CA TRP A 291 3.85 10.52 2.75
C TRP A 291 3.64 9.03 2.49
N THR A 292 4.64 8.39 1.91
CA THR A 292 4.76 6.94 1.81
C THR A 292 6.11 6.49 2.33
N ILE A 293 6.24 5.21 2.67
CA ILE A 293 7.50 4.63 3.13
C ILE A 293 8.03 3.70 2.06
N ILE A 294 9.31 3.88 1.73
CA ILE A 294 10.09 2.93 0.94
C ILE A 294 10.99 2.18 1.91
N GLY A 295 10.74 0.89 2.06
CA GLY A 295 11.51 -0.01 2.92
C GLY A 295 12.79 -0.52 2.26
N SER A 296 13.69 -1.09 3.06
CA SER A 296 14.88 -1.76 2.56
C SER A 296 14.53 -3.04 1.79
N GLY A 297 15.22 -3.27 0.67
CA GLY A 297 15.19 -4.53 -0.07
C GLY A 297 15.99 -5.66 0.59
N ASN A 298 16.77 -5.36 1.66
CA ASN A 298 17.64 -6.29 2.38
C ASN A 298 18.58 -7.05 1.45
N PHE A 299 19.24 -6.32 0.56
CA PHE A 299 20.09 -6.90 -0.47
C PHE A 299 21.43 -7.43 0.11
N GLU A 300 21.84 -8.58 -0.36
CA GLU A 300 23.09 -9.24 -0.01
C GLU A 300 24.29 -8.51 -0.65
N THR A 301 25.49 -8.83 -0.18
CA THR A 301 26.74 -8.37 -0.79
C THR A 301 27.46 -9.58 -1.35
N ASP A 302 27.71 -9.57 -2.65
CA ASP A 302 28.46 -10.60 -3.35
C ASP A 302 29.98 -10.42 -3.12
N GLN A 303 30.73 -11.47 -3.37
CA GLN A 303 32.19 -11.39 -3.43
C GLN A 303 32.63 -10.57 -4.65
N THR A 304 33.86 -10.02 -4.60
CA THR A 304 34.46 -9.34 -5.75
C THR A 304 34.58 -10.29 -6.94
N LEU A 305 33.97 -9.93 -8.05
CA LEU A 305 33.95 -10.75 -9.27
C LEU A 305 35.12 -10.38 -10.18
N LYS A 306 35.75 -11.39 -10.77
CA LYS A 306 36.81 -11.20 -11.77
C LYS A 306 36.16 -11.21 -13.16
N VAL A 307 36.29 -10.09 -13.87
CA VAL A 307 35.73 -9.91 -15.22
C VAL A 307 36.76 -9.31 -16.14
N ASP A 308 36.48 -9.26 -17.46
CA ASP A 308 37.33 -8.60 -18.44
C ASP A 308 37.35 -7.10 -18.15
N PRO A 309 38.56 -6.44 -18.10
CA PRO A 309 38.69 -5.03 -17.81
C PRO A 309 37.88 -4.09 -18.72
N GLU A 310 37.66 -4.42 -19.99
CA GLU A 310 36.89 -3.62 -20.93
C GLU A 310 35.40 -3.52 -20.47
N THR A 311 34.92 -4.53 -19.77
CA THR A 311 33.50 -4.60 -19.29
C THR A 311 33.23 -3.73 -18.06
N VAL A 312 34.26 -3.21 -17.42
CA VAL A 312 34.19 -2.27 -16.28
C VAL A 312 34.68 -0.88 -16.65
N ASP A 313 35.06 -0.66 -17.89
CA ASP A 313 35.40 0.65 -18.42
C ASP A 313 34.19 1.59 -18.37
N GLY A 314 34.42 2.80 -17.88
CA GLY A 314 33.35 3.77 -17.64
C GLY A 314 32.64 4.26 -18.91
N ASP A 315 33.41 4.42 -19.99
CA ASP A 315 32.86 4.91 -21.27
C ASP A 315 32.02 3.81 -21.96
N ASN A 316 32.52 2.57 -21.91
CA ASN A 316 31.73 1.41 -22.45
C ASN A 316 30.42 1.25 -21.70
N ILE A 317 30.43 1.33 -20.38
CA ILE A 317 29.20 1.27 -19.55
C ILE A 317 28.27 2.42 -19.92
N ALA A 318 28.75 3.66 -19.96
CA ALA A 318 27.93 4.84 -20.24
C ALA A 318 27.30 4.82 -21.64
N ASN A 319 28.03 4.35 -22.64
CA ASN A 319 27.54 4.23 -24.02
C ASN A 319 26.40 3.19 -24.11
N GLU A 320 26.59 2.01 -23.52
CA GLU A 320 25.52 0.99 -23.50
C GLU A 320 24.32 1.44 -22.65
N ASP A 321 24.53 2.08 -21.50
CA ASP A 321 23.44 2.60 -20.68
C ASP A 321 22.61 3.66 -21.41
N ALA A 322 23.24 4.53 -22.20
CA ALA A 322 22.55 5.52 -23.02
C ALA A 322 21.69 4.87 -24.13
N LEU A 323 22.23 3.85 -24.81
CA LEU A 323 21.48 3.06 -25.81
C LEU A 323 20.28 2.36 -25.16
N PHE A 324 20.48 1.65 -24.06
CA PHE A 324 19.42 0.93 -23.35
C PHE A 324 18.36 1.88 -22.81
N LYS A 325 18.74 3.01 -22.25
CA LYS A 325 17.79 4.02 -21.80
C LYS A 325 16.89 4.49 -22.92
N GLN A 326 17.41 4.69 -24.12
CA GLN A 326 16.60 5.07 -25.28
C GLN A 326 15.58 3.98 -25.64
N ILE A 327 15.96 2.70 -25.60
CA ILE A 327 15.10 1.57 -25.91
C ILE A 327 13.96 1.47 -24.87
N VAL A 328 14.29 1.41 -23.56
CA VAL A 328 13.33 1.15 -22.49
C VAL A 328 12.51 2.38 -22.05
N THR A 329 12.68 3.52 -22.68
CA THR A 329 11.83 4.71 -22.51
C THR A 329 10.91 4.98 -23.70
N THR A 330 10.97 4.15 -24.76
CA THR A 330 10.00 4.16 -25.85
C THR A 330 8.73 3.47 -25.38
N LEU A 331 7.62 4.21 -25.28
CA LEU A 331 6.41 3.74 -24.62
C LEU A 331 5.38 3.20 -25.62
N THR A 332 4.97 1.96 -25.44
CA THR A 332 3.81 1.35 -26.12
C THR A 332 2.58 1.46 -25.21
N PRO A 333 1.49 2.14 -25.65
CA PRO A 333 0.36 2.43 -24.77
C PRO A 333 -0.58 1.24 -24.54
N VAL A 334 -0.34 0.10 -25.17
CA VAL A 334 -1.19 -1.08 -25.10
C VAL A 334 -0.51 -2.17 -24.30
N GLN A 335 -1.20 -2.69 -23.30
CA GLN A 335 -0.77 -3.87 -22.54
C GLN A 335 -0.78 -5.11 -23.43
N GLN A 336 0.33 -5.83 -23.51
CA GLN A 336 0.46 -7.03 -24.32
C GLN A 336 0.43 -8.32 -23.48
N TRP A 337 0.65 -8.24 -22.17
CA TRP A 337 0.64 -9.41 -21.27
C TRP A 337 -0.73 -9.65 -20.65
N SER A 338 -0.90 -10.86 -20.13
CA SER A 338 -1.99 -11.26 -19.24
C SER A 338 -1.48 -12.28 -18.23
N GLY A 339 -2.00 -12.22 -16.99
CA GLY A 339 -1.60 -13.11 -15.92
C GLY A 339 -0.18 -12.86 -15.40
N VAL A 340 0.36 -13.85 -14.70
CA VAL A 340 1.70 -13.81 -14.09
C VAL A 340 2.76 -14.10 -15.15
N PHE A 341 3.88 -13.38 -15.12
CA PHE A 341 5.02 -13.67 -15.98
C PHE A 341 5.61 -15.06 -15.65
N GLN A 342 5.89 -15.84 -16.69
CA GLN A 342 6.51 -17.14 -16.54
C GLN A 342 8.01 -17.03 -16.31
N TYR A 343 8.63 -18.02 -15.68
CA TYR A 343 10.09 -18.09 -15.60
C TYR A 343 10.70 -18.19 -17.01
N PRO A 344 11.77 -17.41 -17.30
CA PRO A 344 12.38 -17.43 -18.63
C PRO A 344 13.22 -18.68 -18.92
N THR A 345 13.33 -19.61 -17.96
CA THR A 345 14.03 -20.88 -18.11
C THR A 345 13.21 -22.02 -17.52
N LYS A 346 13.49 -23.27 -17.90
CA LYS A 346 12.96 -24.44 -17.22
C LYS A 346 13.60 -24.55 -15.83
N GLY A 347 12.80 -24.49 -14.77
CA GLY A 347 13.29 -24.57 -13.39
C GLY A 347 13.77 -23.21 -12.85
N GLY A 348 12.83 -22.43 -12.29
CA GLY A 348 13.08 -21.09 -11.73
C GLY A 348 13.90 -21.05 -10.43
N ASP A 349 14.33 -22.18 -9.91
CA ASP A 349 15.11 -22.36 -8.66
C ASP A 349 16.63 -22.37 -8.87
N CYS A 350 17.12 -22.41 -10.12
CA CYS A 350 18.55 -22.38 -10.45
C CYS A 350 19.11 -20.94 -10.43
N VAL A 351 18.97 -20.26 -9.30
CA VAL A 351 19.38 -18.85 -9.14
C VAL A 351 20.83 -18.78 -8.65
N ASN A 352 21.70 -18.14 -9.45
CA ASN A 352 23.10 -17.89 -9.12
C ASN A 352 23.27 -16.59 -8.33
N SER A 353 22.56 -15.52 -8.70
CA SER A 353 22.59 -14.24 -8.01
C SER A 353 21.24 -13.51 -8.10
N ARG A 354 20.88 -12.83 -7.01
CA ARG A 354 19.60 -12.17 -6.86
C ARG A 354 19.67 -10.70 -7.25
N PHE A 355 18.53 -10.13 -7.63
CA PHE A 355 18.35 -8.70 -7.82
C PHE A 355 18.80 -7.92 -6.59
N GLY A 356 19.47 -6.79 -6.81
CA GLY A 356 19.89 -5.85 -5.78
C GLY A 356 21.17 -6.23 -5.03
N SER A 357 21.73 -7.44 -5.24
CA SER A 357 23.01 -7.82 -4.64
C SER A 357 24.08 -6.77 -4.93
N ARG A 358 24.80 -6.34 -3.89
CA ARG A 358 25.92 -5.41 -4.01
C ARG A 358 27.15 -6.16 -4.45
N ARG A 359 27.81 -5.70 -5.48
CA ARG A 359 29.01 -6.35 -6.01
C ARG A 359 30.08 -5.37 -6.42
N THR A 360 31.32 -5.81 -6.33
CA THR A 360 32.50 -5.13 -6.85
C THR A 360 33.13 -5.97 -7.94
N TYR A 361 33.87 -5.32 -8.83
CA TYR A 361 34.59 -6.02 -9.90
C TYR A 361 36.11 -5.74 -9.76
N THR A 362 36.92 -6.71 -10.12
CA THR A 362 38.40 -6.53 -10.16
C THR A 362 38.76 -5.37 -11.09
N GLY A 363 39.56 -4.44 -10.60
CA GLY A 363 39.99 -3.26 -11.37
C GLY A 363 39.19 -1.98 -11.12
N THR A 364 38.17 -2.02 -10.23
CA THR A 364 37.41 -0.84 -9.81
C THR A 364 37.04 -0.92 -8.35
N ASP A 365 37.01 0.23 -7.65
CA ASP A 365 36.54 0.37 -6.28
C ASP A 365 35.03 0.73 -6.23
N LYS A 366 34.37 0.86 -7.39
CA LYS A 366 32.96 1.21 -7.48
C LYS A 366 32.11 0.03 -7.05
N ILE A 367 31.10 0.30 -6.20
CA ILE A 367 30.07 -0.66 -5.83
C ILE A 367 28.95 -0.55 -6.86
N TYR A 368 28.62 -1.69 -7.45
CA TYR A 368 27.49 -1.87 -8.36
C TYR A 368 26.37 -2.63 -7.64
N TYR A 369 25.18 -2.56 -8.14
CA TYR A 369 24.09 -3.46 -7.72
C TYR A 369 23.65 -4.32 -8.91
N HIS A 370 23.16 -5.51 -8.61
CA HIS A 370 22.65 -6.45 -9.59
C HIS A 370 21.26 -6.02 -10.07
N THR A 371 21.12 -5.69 -11.35
CA THR A 371 19.88 -5.14 -11.93
C THR A 371 18.84 -6.18 -12.29
N GLY A 372 19.19 -7.48 -12.18
CA GLY A 372 18.32 -8.58 -12.58
C GLY A 372 18.43 -9.81 -11.70
N LEU A 373 18.12 -10.94 -12.29
CA LEU A 373 18.20 -12.27 -11.71
C LEU A 373 19.14 -13.11 -12.58
N ASP A 374 20.25 -13.60 -12.01
CA ASP A 374 21.13 -14.51 -12.74
C ASP A 374 20.62 -15.95 -12.55
N ILE A 375 20.27 -16.60 -13.66
CA ILE A 375 19.73 -17.95 -13.71
C ILE A 375 20.75 -18.86 -14.38
N GLY A 376 21.14 -19.92 -13.69
CA GLY A 376 22.05 -20.94 -14.20
C GLY A 376 21.39 -21.87 -15.21
N TRP A 377 22.19 -22.77 -15.73
CA TRP A 377 21.79 -23.72 -16.77
C TRP A 377 21.49 -25.14 -16.23
N CYS A 378 21.06 -25.25 -14.98
CA CYS A 378 20.75 -26.52 -14.31
C CYS A 378 19.77 -27.41 -15.07
N TYR A 379 18.86 -26.80 -15.84
CA TYR A 379 17.77 -27.50 -16.54
C TYR A 379 17.84 -27.32 -18.07
N GLY A 380 19.02 -26.99 -18.60
CA GLY A 380 19.25 -26.74 -20.02
C GLY A 380 19.53 -25.27 -20.32
N ILE A 381 19.73 -24.97 -21.58
CA ILE A 381 20.18 -23.66 -22.05
C ILE A 381 19.06 -22.82 -22.69
N ASP A 382 17.86 -23.35 -22.80
CA ASP A 382 16.73 -22.71 -23.47
C ASP A 382 16.26 -21.47 -22.69
N VAL A 383 16.06 -20.34 -23.39
CA VAL A 383 15.54 -19.08 -22.86
C VAL A 383 14.19 -18.78 -23.52
N PHE A 384 13.18 -18.53 -22.71
CA PHE A 384 11.80 -18.34 -23.13
C PHE A 384 11.30 -16.93 -22.82
N ALA A 385 10.37 -16.41 -23.64
CA ALA A 385 9.62 -15.20 -23.33
C ALA A 385 8.67 -15.43 -22.15
N PRO A 386 8.68 -14.57 -21.09
CA PRO A 386 7.87 -14.76 -19.87
C PRO A 386 6.41 -14.39 -20.08
N ALA A 387 6.13 -13.55 -21.08
CA ALA A 387 4.81 -13.02 -21.41
C ALA A 387 4.77 -12.62 -22.89
N ALA A 388 3.58 -12.33 -23.42
CA ALA A 388 3.46 -11.78 -24.77
C ALA A 388 4.06 -10.37 -24.84
N GLY A 389 4.65 -10.04 -25.99
CA GLY A 389 5.33 -8.77 -26.20
C GLY A 389 5.91 -8.66 -27.60
N THR A 390 6.59 -7.55 -27.85
CA THR A 390 7.28 -7.29 -29.11
C THR A 390 8.78 -7.18 -28.85
N VAL A 391 9.61 -7.89 -29.59
CA VAL A 391 11.07 -7.75 -29.55
C VAL A 391 11.42 -6.37 -30.09
N VAL A 392 11.90 -5.48 -29.24
CA VAL A 392 12.26 -4.11 -29.62
C VAL A 392 13.76 -3.94 -29.83
N ALA A 393 14.56 -4.91 -29.41
CA ALA A 393 15.98 -4.96 -29.74
C ALA A 393 16.52 -6.40 -29.67
N ALA A 394 17.44 -6.71 -30.59
CA ALA A 394 18.28 -7.91 -30.61
C ALA A 394 19.72 -7.46 -30.92
N LEU A 395 20.49 -7.16 -29.86
CA LEU A 395 21.79 -6.48 -29.94
C LEU A 395 22.93 -7.48 -29.78
N PRO A 396 23.70 -7.77 -30.84
CA PRO A 396 24.85 -8.65 -30.74
C PRO A 396 26.07 -7.92 -30.16
N ASN A 397 26.95 -8.66 -29.51
CA ASN A 397 28.32 -8.28 -29.17
C ASN A 397 28.45 -6.97 -28.35
N GLN A 398 27.49 -6.70 -27.46
CA GLN A 398 27.66 -5.61 -26.49
C GLN A 398 28.80 -5.95 -25.53
N ILE A 399 29.67 -4.97 -25.19
CA ILE A 399 30.87 -5.20 -24.36
C ILE A 399 30.46 -5.61 -22.94
N VAL A 400 29.48 -4.90 -22.36
CA VAL A 400 29.01 -5.14 -20.99
C VAL A 400 27.92 -6.19 -20.95
N ARG A 401 26.89 -6.02 -21.76
CA ARG A 401 25.67 -6.86 -21.73
C ARG A 401 25.76 -8.12 -22.59
N GLY A 402 26.76 -8.20 -23.49
CA GLY A 402 26.91 -9.31 -24.44
C GLY A 402 25.78 -9.32 -25.46
N ASN A 403 25.42 -10.50 -25.93
CA ASN A 403 24.25 -10.67 -26.80
C ASN A 403 22.98 -10.45 -25.97
N THR A 404 22.15 -9.51 -26.40
CA THR A 404 21.02 -9.03 -25.58
C THR A 404 19.74 -8.95 -26.39
N ILE A 405 18.64 -9.46 -25.82
CA ILE A 405 17.26 -9.26 -26.32
C ILE A 405 16.52 -8.33 -25.35
N VAL A 406 15.68 -7.45 -25.89
CA VAL A 406 14.73 -6.62 -25.15
C VAL A 406 13.33 -6.85 -25.72
N ILE A 407 12.39 -7.21 -24.86
CA ILE A 407 10.97 -7.38 -25.21
C ILE A 407 10.17 -6.28 -24.52
N ASP A 408 9.39 -5.52 -25.29
CA ASP A 408 8.39 -4.57 -24.80
C ASP A 408 7.05 -5.30 -24.60
N HIS A 409 6.55 -5.27 -23.39
CA HIS A 409 5.24 -5.84 -23.04
C HIS A 409 4.13 -4.78 -23.02
N GLY A 410 4.45 -3.52 -23.34
CA GLY A 410 3.55 -2.37 -23.27
C GLY A 410 3.54 -1.69 -21.88
N LEU A 411 2.93 -0.52 -21.84
CA LEU A 411 2.75 0.31 -20.62
C LEU A 411 4.08 0.64 -19.91
N GLY A 412 5.22 0.63 -20.63
CA GLY A 412 6.55 0.86 -20.09
C GLY A 412 7.16 -0.32 -19.35
N VAL A 413 6.64 -1.53 -19.54
CA VAL A 413 7.14 -2.78 -18.95
C VAL A 413 7.99 -3.52 -19.98
N PHE A 414 9.25 -3.77 -19.64
CA PHE A 414 10.19 -4.50 -20.50
C PHE A 414 10.80 -5.69 -19.77
N SER A 415 11.09 -6.77 -20.53
CA SER A 415 11.99 -7.82 -20.09
C SER A 415 13.27 -7.80 -20.92
N ILE A 416 14.41 -8.04 -20.26
CA ILE A 416 15.75 -7.93 -20.85
C ILE A 416 16.51 -9.21 -20.56
N TYR A 417 17.18 -9.74 -21.57
CA TYR A 417 17.92 -11.00 -21.54
C TYR A 417 19.34 -10.75 -22.00
N MET A 418 20.33 -10.98 -21.14
CA MET A 418 21.74 -10.69 -21.44
C MET A 418 22.59 -11.96 -21.39
N HIS A 419 23.82 -11.81 -21.88
CA HIS A 419 24.87 -12.85 -21.94
C HIS A 419 24.49 -14.03 -22.81
N LEU A 420 23.56 -13.86 -23.76
CA LEU A 420 23.03 -14.91 -24.63
C LEU A 420 24.09 -15.48 -25.55
N GLN A 421 23.88 -16.73 -25.96
CA GLN A 421 24.71 -17.40 -26.98
C GLN A 421 24.32 -16.96 -28.39
N ASP A 422 23.00 -16.88 -28.66
CA ASP A 422 22.43 -16.61 -29.97
C ASP A 422 21.06 -15.94 -29.85
N PHE A 423 20.44 -15.64 -30.99
CA PHE A 423 19.08 -15.13 -31.10
C PHE A 423 18.25 -16.07 -31.98
N LEU A 424 17.06 -16.45 -31.50
CA LEU A 424 16.07 -17.22 -32.27
C LEU A 424 14.86 -16.37 -32.69
N VAL A 425 14.89 -15.09 -32.35
CA VAL A 425 13.90 -14.07 -32.72
C VAL A 425 14.60 -12.84 -33.26
N ALA A 426 13.86 -11.99 -34.00
CA ALA A 426 14.37 -10.77 -34.59
C ALA A 426 13.61 -9.55 -34.05
N GLU A 427 14.23 -8.36 -34.15
CA GLU A 427 13.59 -7.09 -33.86
C GLU A 427 12.31 -6.91 -34.69
N GLY A 428 11.23 -6.46 -34.06
CA GLY A 428 9.88 -6.34 -34.60
C GLY A 428 9.03 -7.60 -34.48
N GLU A 429 9.58 -8.75 -34.08
CA GLU A 429 8.83 -9.98 -33.91
C GLU A 429 7.95 -9.93 -32.63
N GLN A 430 6.69 -10.39 -32.80
CA GLN A 430 5.79 -10.59 -31.64
C GLN A 430 5.97 -11.99 -31.08
N VAL A 431 6.20 -12.06 -29.77
CA VAL A 431 6.42 -13.31 -29.03
C VAL A 431 5.24 -13.65 -28.13
N GLN A 432 5.07 -14.94 -27.85
CA GLN A 432 4.05 -15.47 -26.96
C GLN A 432 4.70 -16.01 -25.67
N PRO A 433 3.94 -16.09 -24.54
CA PRO A 433 4.43 -16.71 -23.32
C PRO A 433 4.96 -18.12 -23.57
N GLY A 434 6.17 -18.42 -23.10
CA GLY A 434 6.82 -19.70 -23.29
C GLY A 434 7.43 -19.95 -24.68
N GLN A 435 7.44 -18.95 -25.57
CA GLN A 435 8.16 -19.04 -26.85
C GLN A 435 9.67 -19.07 -26.60
N LEU A 436 10.37 -20.01 -27.24
CA LEU A 436 11.83 -20.07 -27.22
C LEU A 436 12.40 -18.90 -28.03
N ILE A 437 13.26 -18.09 -27.38
CA ILE A 437 13.78 -16.84 -27.96
C ILE A 437 15.30 -16.81 -28.11
N ALA A 438 16.02 -17.62 -27.33
CA ALA A 438 17.48 -17.64 -27.31
C ALA A 438 18.01 -18.86 -26.54
N HIS A 439 19.35 -18.97 -26.49
CA HIS A 439 20.05 -19.88 -25.58
C HIS A 439 20.96 -19.12 -24.59
N ILE A 440 21.10 -19.68 -23.39
CA ILE A 440 22.05 -19.19 -22.38
C ILE A 440 23.48 -19.23 -22.93
N GLY A 441 24.19 -18.13 -22.78
CA GLY A 441 25.57 -17.99 -23.20
C GLY A 441 26.51 -17.51 -22.10
N ASN A 442 27.65 -16.94 -22.53
CA ASN A 442 28.68 -16.38 -21.64
C ASN A 442 29.33 -15.15 -22.31
N THR A 443 28.53 -14.32 -22.98
CA THR A 443 29.01 -13.13 -23.70
C THR A 443 28.95 -11.90 -22.79
N GLY A 444 29.80 -10.89 -23.06
CA GLY A 444 29.87 -9.66 -22.27
C GLY A 444 30.49 -9.86 -20.88
N ARG A 445 30.00 -9.09 -19.90
CA ARG A 445 30.50 -9.12 -18.51
C ARG A 445 29.93 -10.32 -17.74
N SER A 446 30.47 -11.48 -18.00
CA SER A 446 30.05 -12.73 -17.39
C SER A 446 31.23 -13.49 -16.81
N THR A 447 31.01 -14.20 -15.69
CA THR A 447 32.02 -15.07 -15.05
C THR A 447 31.84 -16.54 -15.40
N GLY A 448 30.79 -16.89 -16.11
CA GLY A 448 30.44 -18.25 -16.53
C GLY A 448 29.04 -18.30 -17.16
N PRO A 449 28.66 -19.40 -17.83
CA PRO A 449 27.39 -19.49 -18.52
C PRO A 449 26.19 -19.29 -17.59
N HIS A 450 25.38 -18.25 -17.86
CA HIS A 450 24.12 -17.96 -17.18
C HIS A 450 23.26 -17.01 -18.02
N LEU A 451 21.97 -16.97 -17.72
CA LEU A 451 21.07 -15.93 -18.17
C LEU A 451 21.00 -14.83 -17.13
N HIS A 452 21.31 -13.58 -17.51
CA HIS A 452 20.93 -12.41 -16.73
C HIS A 452 19.58 -11.94 -17.23
N PHE A 453 18.56 -11.95 -16.35
CA PHE A 453 17.17 -11.61 -16.64
C PHE A 453 16.74 -10.38 -15.85
N GLU A 454 16.30 -9.32 -16.55
CA GLU A 454 15.77 -8.11 -15.92
C GLU A 454 14.29 -7.89 -16.25
N ILE A 455 13.56 -7.29 -15.31
CA ILE A 455 12.33 -6.54 -15.57
C ILE A 455 12.64 -5.06 -15.37
N ASN A 456 12.23 -4.26 -16.34
CA ASN A 456 12.47 -2.81 -16.35
C ASN A 456 11.14 -2.06 -16.47
N ILE A 457 10.94 -1.07 -15.62
CA ILE A 457 9.73 -0.24 -15.59
C ILE A 457 10.11 1.20 -15.89
N ASN A 458 9.78 1.67 -17.10
CA ASN A 458 10.05 3.04 -17.56
C ASN A 458 11.52 3.45 -17.32
N GLY A 459 12.47 2.56 -17.65
CA GLY A 459 13.90 2.81 -17.49
C GLY A 459 14.46 2.47 -16.10
N THR A 460 13.66 1.97 -15.18
CA THR A 460 14.11 1.54 -13.84
C THR A 460 14.09 0.02 -13.72
N PRO A 461 15.24 -0.65 -13.52
CA PRO A 461 15.28 -2.09 -13.19
C PRO A 461 14.59 -2.37 -11.84
N VAL A 462 13.72 -3.37 -11.84
CA VAL A 462 12.98 -3.82 -10.65
C VAL A 462 13.22 -5.32 -10.41
N ASN A 463 12.91 -5.79 -9.21
CA ASN A 463 13.12 -7.20 -8.84
C ASN A 463 12.24 -8.14 -9.67
N PRO A 464 12.82 -8.96 -10.57
CA PRO A 464 12.05 -9.83 -11.45
C PRO A 464 11.21 -10.86 -10.69
N VAL A 465 11.67 -11.31 -9.51
CA VAL A 465 10.97 -12.32 -8.71
C VAL A 465 9.57 -11.86 -8.32
N ILE A 466 9.33 -10.53 -8.18
CA ILE A 466 8.01 -9.99 -7.87
C ILE A 466 7.08 -10.24 -9.07
N TRP A 467 7.51 -9.99 -10.30
CA TRP A 467 6.74 -10.19 -11.52
C TRP A 467 6.51 -11.66 -11.86
N LEU A 468 7.48 -12.52 -11.53
CA LEU A 468 7.40 -13.98 -11.73
C LEU A 468 6.48 -14.70 -10.73
N ASN A 469 6.06 -14.03 -9.64
CA ASN A 469 5.23 -14.62 -8.59
C ASN A 469 3.95 -13.85 -8.31
N ARG A 470 3.70 -12.77 -9.03
CA ARG A 470 2.52 -11.93 -8.82
C ARG A 470 1.95 -11.44 -10.16
N GLU A 471 0.65 -11.45 -10.26
CA GLU A 471 -0.07 -10.81 -11.35
C GLU A 471 -0.10 -9.28 -11.16
N PHE A 472 0.17 -8.57 -12.25
CA PHE A 472 0.03 -7.12 -12.34
C PHE A 472 -1.15 -6.78 -13.25
N PRO A 473 -1.96 -5.73 -12.88
CA PRO A 473 -3.21 -5.39 -13.55
C PRO A 473 -3.04 -4.89 -14.97
#